data_2a85793d046e28a7c323b1191348b246
#
_entry.id   2a85793d046e28a7c323b1191348b246
#
_cell.length_a   1.000
_cell.length_b   1.000
_cell.length_c   1.000
_cell.angle_alpha   90.00
_cell.angle_beta   90.00
_cell.angle_gamma   90.00
#
_symmetry.space_group_name_H-M   'P 1'
#
loop_
_entity.id
_entity.type
_entity.pdbx_description
1 polymer ?
#
loop_
_entity_poly.entity_id
_entity_poly.type
_entity_poly.pdbx_seq_one_letter_code
_entity_poly.pdbx_strand_id
1 'polypeptide(L)'
;PAEVRGLRNHVKTIDAGDDHTCALTARGGVKCWGSNFAGQLGDGTISGHTTPRYVVGLHRGVTSITTGNNYTCAVTTGGGVTCWGIGEEGQLGVWPANDLNPIPLDVAELGAEAGAVTAGGWHTCALTVEAGVKCWGLNTLGQIGDGTTDQRFIPVDVLGLGSGVAAIEAGELHTCALTTAGRVKCWGSNQFGQLGDGTTATHSTT
;
A
#
# COMPACT_ATOMS: atom_id res chain seq x y z
N PRO A 1 -15.92 -6.62 -21.38
CA PRO A 1 -15.10 -5.44 -21.05
C PRO A 1 -15.72 -4.16 -21.58
N ALA A 2 -15.61 -3.06 -20.82
CA ALA A 2 -16.05 -1.73 -21.23
C ALA A 2 -14.90 -0.73 -21.03
N GLU A 3 -14.84 0.28 -21.90
CA GLU A 3 -13.85 1.35 -21.72
C GLU A 3 -14.19 2.24 -20.54
N VAL A 4 -13.16 2.60 -19.75
CA VAL A 4 -13.30 3.55 -18.63
C VAL A 4 -13.45 4.97 -19.20
N ARG A 5 -14.61 5.62 -18.94
CA ARG A 5 -14.86 6.97 -19.38
C ARG A 5 -13.89 7.96 -18.74
N GLY A 6 -13.24 8.81 -19.53
CA GLY A 6 -12.30 9.84 -19.04
C GLY A 6 -10.85 9.38 -18.88
N LEU A 7 -10.53 8.13 -19.29
CA LEU A 7 -9.15 7.57 -19.31
C LEU A 7 -8.76 7.05 -20.70
N ARG A 8 -9.11 7.77 -21.76
CA ARG A 8 -8.95 7.30 -23.14
C ARG A 8 -7.50 7.02 -23.57
N ASN A 9 -6.52 7.68 -22.99
CA ASN A 9 -5.08 7.51 -23.33
C ASN A 9 -4.21 7.98 -22.15
N HIS A 10 -2.92 7.55 -22.17
CA HIS A 10 -1.90 8.04 -21.24
C HIS A 10 -2.05 7.55 -19.79
N VAL A 11 -2.59 6.37 -19.55
CA VAL A 11 -2.48 5.66 -18.27
C VAL A 11 -1.16 4.91 -18.27
N LYS A 12 -0.39 5.04 -17.17
CA LYS A 12 0.88 4.35 -16.94
C LYS A 12 0.67 3.01 -16.24
N THR A 13 -0.16 3.01 -15.20
CA THR A 13 -0.53 1.82 -14.42
C THR A 13 -1.90 2.00 -13.78
N ILE A 14 -2.51 0.88 -13.43
CA ILE A 14 -3.75 0.81 -12.65
C ILE A 14 -3.52 -0.10 -11.46
N ASP A 15 -4.29 0.12 -10.41
CA ASP A 15 -4.40 -0.79 -9.28
C ASP A 15 -5.84 -0.84 -8.80
N ALA A 16 -6.31 -2.03 -8.35
CA ALA A 16 -7.69 -2.29 -7.97
C ALA A 16 -7.75 -2.86 -6.56
N GLY A 17 -8.37 -2.11 -5.65
CA GLY A 17 -8.77 -2.60 -4.33
C GLY A 17 -10.10 -3.38 -4.41
N ASP A 18 -10.74 -3.62 -3.27
CA ASP A 18 -11.98 -4.39 -3.21
C ASP A 18 -13.09 -3.76 -4.06
N ASP A 19 -13.42 -2.50 -3.81
CA ASP A 19 -14.56 -1.80 -4.40
C ASP A 19 -14.17 -0.47 -5.05
N HIS A 20 -12.89 -0.18 -5.22
CA HIS A 20 -12.38 1.02 -5.90
C HIS A 20 -11.20 0.69 -6.80
N THR A 21 -10.95 1.57 -7.74
CA THR A 21 -9.82 1.44 -8.69
C THR A 21 -9.12 2.79 -8.80
N CYS A 22 -7.82 2.76 -8.86
CA CYS A 22 -6.98 3.93 -9.11
C CYS A 22 -6.14 3.77 -10.37
N ALA A 23 -5.92 4.86 -11.08
CA ALA A 23 -5.07 4.93 -12.27
C ALA A 23 -4.03 6.03 -12.11
N LEU A 24 -2.77 5.67 -12.35
CA LEU A 24 -1.67 6.61 -12.49
C LEU A 24 -1.52 7.01 -13.95
N THR A 25 -1.64 8.29 -14.23
CA THR A 25 -1.45 8.81 -15.60
C THR A 25 0.03 8.94 -15.95
N ALA A 26 0.36 8.96 -17.24
CA ALA A 26 1.74 9.16 -17.72
C ALA A 26 2.36 10.50 -17.28
N ARG A 27 1.54 11.47 -16.86
CA ARG A 27 1.99 12.76 -16.30
C ARG A 27 2.17 12.73 -14.78
N GLY A 28 2.01 11.56 -14.15
CA GLY A 28 2.12 11.39 -12.70
C GLY A 28 0.90 11.87 -11.90
N GLY A 29 -0.25 12.05 -12.53
CA GLY A 29 -1.50 12.35 -11.83
C GLY A 29 -2.25 11.09 -11.43
N VAL A 30 -2.92 11.07 -10.29
CA VAL A 30 -3.73 9.94 -9.80
C VAL A 30 -5.22 10.24 -9.97
N LYS A 31 -5.95 9.26 -10.49
CA LYS A 31 -7.41 9.30 -10.59
C LYS A 31 -7.99 8.01 -10.03
N CYS A 32 -9.00 8.13 -9.15
CA CYS A 32 -9.69 7.00 -8.55
C CYS A 32 -11.20 7.05 -8.82
N TRP A 33 -11.87 5.89 -8.76
CA TRP A 33 -13.31 5.72 -8.91
C TRP A 33 -13.78 4.45 -8.22
N GLY A 34 -15.08 4.33 -8.00
CA GLY A 34 -15.72 3.24 -7.29
C GLY A 34 -16.31 3.69 -5.96
N SER A 35 -16.26 2.83 -4.96
CA SER A 35 -16.70 3.08 -3.60
C SER A 35 -15.84 4.16 -2.92
N ASN A 36 -16.45 4.97 -2.03
CA ASN A 36 -15.75 6.04 -1.32
C ASN A 36 -16.27 6.26 0.12
N PHE A 37 -16.98 5.32 0.69
CA PHE A 37 -17.53 5.49 2.05
C PHE A 37 -16.44 5.67 3.14
N ALA A 38 -15.23 5.21 2.86
CA ALA A 38 -14.05 5.37 3.71
C ALA A 38 -13.12 6.52 3.26
N GLY A 39 -13.46 7.27 2.20
CA GLY A 39 -12.59 8.29 1.62
C GLY A 39 -11.47 7.75 0.72
N GLN A 40 -11.55 6.47 0.31
CA GLN A 40 -10.51 5.77 -0.45
C GLN A 40 -10.22 6.33 -1.84
N LEU A 41 -11.10 7.19 -2.38
CA LEU A 41 -10.86 7.90 -3.64
C LEU A 41 -9.96 9.14 -3.48
N GLY A 42 -9.80 9.66 -2.25
CA GLY A 42 -8.91 10.79 -1.97
C GLY A 42 -9.32 12.12 -2.61
N ASP A 43 -10.59 12.30 -2.97
CA ASP A 43 -11.11 13.49 -3.66
C ASP A 43 -11.67 14.56 -2.71
N GLY A 44 -11.48 14.38 -1.39
CA GLY A 44 -11.99 15.27 -0.34
C GLY A 44 -13.43 14.97 0.08
N THR A 45 -14.03 13.90 -0.44
CA THR A 45 -15.41 13.48 -0.12
C THR A 45 -15.44 12.04 0.39
N ILE A 46 -16.62 11.58 0.81
CA ILE A 46 -16.92 10.19 1.11
C ILE A 46 -18.00 9.61 0.17
N SER A 47 -18.23 10.28 -0.97
CA SER A 47 -19.21 9.87 -1.98
C SER A 47 -18.55 9.10 -3.11
N GLY A 48 -19.05 7.92 -3.43
CA GLY A 48 -18.53 7.09 -4.53
C GLY A 48 -18.76 7.72 -5.90
N HIS A 49 -17.87 7.42 -6.85
CA HIS A 49 -17.95 7.91 -8.22
C HIS A 49 -17.86 6.78 -9.24
N THR A 50 -18.72 6.80 -10.24
CA THR A 50 -18.73 5.83 -11.35
C THR A 50 -17.77 6.22 -12.49
N THR A 51 -17.06 7.33 -12.35
CA THR A 51 -16.07 7.82 -13.32
C THR A 51 -14.83 8.34 -12.60
N PRO A 52 -13.62 8.21 -13.21
CA PRO A 52 -12.37 8.63 -12.60
C PRO A 52 -12.35 10.11 -12.19
N ARG A 53 -12.01 10.36 -10.91
CA ARG A 53 -11.80 11.69 -10.33
C ARG A 53 -10.36 11.85 -9.90
N TYR A 54 -9.82 13.06 -10.02
CA TYR A 54 -8.48 13.34 -9.51
C TYR A 54 -8.46 13.29 -7.98
N VAL A 55 -7.40 12.66 -7.46
CA VAL A 55 -7.05 12.73 -6.05
C VAL A 55 -6.57 14.15 -5.71
N VAL A 56 -7.01 14.69 -4.56
CA VAL A 56 -6.63 16.03 -4.09
C VAL A 56 -5.11 16.13 -3.98
N GLY A 57 -4.54 17.19 -4.56
CA GLY A 57 -3.09 17.43 -4.55
C GLY A 57 -2.25 16.57 -5.49
N LEU A 58 -2.78 15.43 -6.00
CA LEU A 58 -2.01 14.47 -6.81
C LEU A 58 -2.33 14.55 -8.31
N HIS A 59 -2.31 15.75 -8.89
CA HIS A 59 -2.51 15.96 -10.33
C HIS A 59 -1.23 15.63 -11.15
N ARG A 60 -0.08 15.49 -10.48
CA ARG A 60 1.24 15.17 -11.04
C ARG A 60 2.19 14.77 -9.89
N GLY A 61 3.38 14.28 -10.25
CA GLY A 61 4.43 14.03 -9.27
C GLY A 61 4.30 12.70 -8.51
N VAL A 62 3.51 11.76 -9.01
CA VAL A 62 3.40 10.39 -8.49
C VAL A 62 4.14 9.42 -9.40
N THR A 63 4.86 8.47 -8.82
CA THR A 63 5.65 7.43 -9.52
C THR A 63 5.00 6.05 -9.45
N SER A 64 4.31 5.73 -8.33
CA SER A 64 3.64 4.46 -8.06
C SER A 64 2.37 4.68 -7.24
N ILE A 65 1.40 3.78 -7.40
CA ILE A 65 0.15 3.71 -6.62
C ILE A 65 -0.10 2.28 -6.20
N THR A 66 -0.79 2.11 -5.07
CA THR A 66 -1.30 0.82 -4.60
C THR A 66 -2.60 1.00 -3.83
N THR A 67 -3.48 0.01 -3.90
CA THR A 67 -4.81 0.02 -3.27
C THR A 67 -4.95 -1.17 -2.34
N GLY A 68 -5.34 -0.93 -1.10
CA GLY A 68 -5.80 -1.96 -0.16
C GLY A 68 -7.33 -2.09 -0.18
N ASN A 69 -7.92 -2.65 0.88
CA ASN A 69 -9.37 -2.87 0.92
C ASN A 69 -10.15 -1.55 0.80
N ASN A 70 -9.94 -0.61 1.69
CA ASN A 70 -10.64 0.68 1.70
C ASN A 70 -9.66 1.85 1.90
N TYR A 71 -8.44 1.73 1.39
CA TYR A 71 -7.43 2.78 1.41
C TYR A 71 -6.55 2.71 0.16
N THR A 72 -5.81 3.75 -0.07
CA THR A 72 -4.91 3.89 -1.21
C THR A 72 -3.62 4.55 -0.76
N CYS A 73 -2.48 4.15 -1.32
CA CYS A 73 -1.20 4.80 -1.11
C CYS A 73 -0.53 5.16 -2.44
N ALA A 74 0.32 6.16 -2.42
CA ALA A 74 1.10 6.60 -3.57
C ALA A 74 2.52 6.98 -3.16
N VAL A 75 3.49 6.68 -4.03
CA VAL A 75 4.86 7.19 -3.93
C VAL A 75 4.99 8.44 -4.79
N THR A 76 5.52 9.50 -4.23
CA THR A 76 5.80 10.75 -4.94
C THR A 76 7.17 10.73 -5.63
N THR A 77 7.40 11.64 -6.57
CA THR A 77 8.69 11.79 -7.26
C THR A 77 9.85 12.16 -6.32
N GLY A 78 9.53 12.65 -5.11
CA GLY A 78 10.50 12.93 -4.06
C GLY A 78 10.81 11.74 -3.16
N GLY A 79 10.21 10.55 -3.42
CA GLY A 79 10.39 9.36 -2.58
C GLY A 79 9.53 9.34 -1.31
N GLY A 80 8.70 10.34 -1.06
CA GLY A 80 7.71 10.33 0.01
C GLY A 80 6.54 9.42 -0.32
N VAL A 81 5.91 8.84 0.71
CA VAL A 81 4.66 8.08 0.59
C VAL A 81 3.52 8.89 1.18
N THR A 82 2.37 8.87 0.51
CA THR A 82 1.14 9.47 0.99
C THR A 82 0.00 8.46 0.88
N CYS A 83 -0.83 8.34 1.93
CA CYS A 83 -1.93 7.38 2.01
C CYS A 83 -3.23 8.07 2.39
N TRP A 84 -4.38 7.49 1.99
CA TRP A 84 -5.71 8.01 2.29
C TRP A 84 -6.75 6.89 2.30
N GLY A 85 -7.91 7.16 2.89
CA GLY A 85 -8.98 6.20 3.10
C GLY A 85 -9.15 5.86 4.58
N ILE A 86 -9.45 4.60 4.88
CA ILE A 86 -9.61 4.11 6.27
C ILE A 86 -8.23 3.95 6.93
N GLY A 87 -8.14 4.33 8.23
CA GLY A 87 -6.89 4.34 8.98
C GLY A 87 -6.93 3.66 10.34
N GLU A 88 -8.03 2.98 10.69
CA GLU A 88 -8.28 2.38 12.01
C GLU A 88 -7.18 1.40 12.45
N GLU A 89 -6.60 0.65 11.50
CA GLU A 89 -5.56 -0.34 11.75
C GLU A 89 -4.14 0.21 11.57
N GLY A 90 -3.97 1.54 11.44
CA GLY A 90 -2.67 2.18 11.24
C GLY A 90 -2.11 2.06 9.83
N GLN A 91 -2.84 1.46 8.88
CA GLN A 91 -2.40 1.19 7.51
C GLN A 91 -2.03 2.44 6.70
N LEU A 92 -2.44 3.62 7.15
CA LEU A 92 -2.06 4.90 6.55
C LEU A 92 -0.67 5.39 6.98
N GLY A 93 -0.08 4.80 8.04
CA GLY A 93 1.27 5.17 8.51
C GLY A 93 1.34 6.55 9.15
N VAL A 94 0.26 7.03 9.75
CA VAL A 94 0.17 8.33 10.41
C VAL A 94 -0.26 8.18 11.87
N TRP A 95 0.27 9.05 12.74
CA TRP A 95 -0.08 9.09 14.15
C TRP A 95 -0.31 10.53 14.62
N PRO A 96 -1.39 10.83 15.36
CA PRO A 96 -2.47 9.91 15.74
C PRO A 96 -3.28 9.44 14.54
N ALA A 97 -3.74 8.19 14.58
CA ALA A 97 -4.58 7.62 13.53
C ALA A 97 -5.95 8.30 13.53
N ASN A 98 -6.45 8.60 12.35
CA ASN A 98 -7.83 8.99 12.12
C ASN A 98 -8.55 7.87 11.38
N ASP A 99 -9.80 7.60 11.75
CA ASP A 99 -10.56 6.51 11.15
C ASP A 99 -10.82 6.73 9.66
N LEU A 100 -11.11 7.97 9.26
CA LEU A 100 -11.42 8.33 7.87
C LEU A 100 -10.58 9.53 7.40
N ASN A 101 -9.89 9.34 6.29
CA ASN A 101 -9.04 10.37 5.68
C ASN A 101 -9.35 10.49 4.18
N PRO A 102 -10.30 11.37 3.79
CA PRO A 102 -10.72 11.50 2.39
C PRO A 102 -9.75 12.31 1.51
N ILE A 103 -8.60 12.70 2.06
CA ILE A 103 -7.50 13.37 1.34
C ILE A 103 -6.18 12.69 1.67
N PRO A 104 -5.18 12.72 0.77
CA PRO A 104 -3.85 12.18 1.03
C PRO A 104 -3.17 12.79 2.25
N LEU A 105 -2.58 11.93 3.08
CA LEU A 105 -1.76 12.27 4.24
C LEU A 105 -0.36 11.69 4.05
N ASP A 106 0.66 12.47 4.36
CA ASP A 106 2.05 12.02 4.27
C ASP A 106 2.35 10.99 5.37
N VAL A 107 2.96 9.87 5.00
CA VAL A 107 3.38 8.82 5.93
C VAL A 107 4.50 9.35 6.80
N ALA A 108 4.30 9.28 8.12
CA ALA A 108 5.28 9.75 9.09
C ALA A 108 6.56 8.89 9.04
N GLU A 109 7.69 9.49 9.37
CA GLU A 109 8.98 8.83 9.62
C GLU A 109 9.56 7.98 8.45
N LEU A 110 8.92 7.99 7.27
CA LEU A 110 9.46 7.33 6.08
C LEU A 110 10.34 8.28 5.24
N GLY A 111 10.13 9.59 5.36
CA GLY A 111 10.92 10.60 4.64
C GLY A 111 10.82 10.44 3.11
N ALA A 112 11.96 10.62 2.44
CA ALA A 112 12.11 10.50 0.98
C ALA A 112 12.75 9.15 0.58
N GLU A 113 12.47 8.08 1.32
CA GLU A 113 13.20 6.81 1.20
C GLU A 113 12.46 5.74 0.37
N ALA A 114 11.20 5.95 -0.03
CA ALA A 114 10.44 4.93 -0.73
C ALA A 114 10.73 4.90 -2.24
N GLY A 115 11.12 3.72 -2.73
CA GLY A 115 11.20 3.40 -4.16
C GLY A 115 9.89 2.80 -4.69
N ALA A 116 9.19 2.01 -3.86
CA ALA A 116 7.91 1.40 -4.16
C ALA A 116 7.07 1.22 -2.88
N VAL A 117 5.77 1.04 -3.04
CA VAL A 117 4.82 0.74 -1.97
C VAL A 117 3.86 -0.35 -2.43
N THR A 118 3.48 -1.24 -1.52
CA THR A 118 2.44 -2.24 -1.71
C THR A 118 1.44 -2.22 -0.55
N ALA A 119 0.17 -2.37 -0.85
CA ALA A 119 -0.93 -2.39 0.12
C ALA A 119 -1.52 -3.79 0.19
N GLY A 120 -1.59 -4.33 1.40
CA GLY A 120 -2.41 -5.50 1.70
C GLY A 120 -3.84 -5.10 2.05
N GLY A 121 -4.62 -6.01 2.63
CA GLY A 121 -5.97 -5.67 3.09
C GLY A 121 -5.97 -4.51 4.09
N TRP A 122 -5.11 -4.60 5.11
CA TRP A 122 -5.06 -3.67 6.26
C TRP A 122 -3.64 -3.35 6.72
N HIS A 123 -2.63 -3.61 5.90
CA HIS A 123 -1.24 -3.26 6.17
C HIS A 123 -0.57 -2.77 4.89
N THR A 124 0.47 -2.01 5.06
CA THR A 124 1.22 -1.40 3.96
C THR A 124 2.71 -1.68 4.14
N CYS A 125 3.41 -1.94 3.05
CA CYS A 125 4.87 -2.09 3.05
C CYS A 125 5.50 -1.19 1.99
N ALA A 126 6.64 -0.61 2.31
CA ALA A 126 7.47 0.16 1.40
C ALA A 126 8.82 -0.53 1.17
N LEU A 127 9.22 -0.61 -0.10
CA LEU A 127 10.59 -0.92 -0.49
C LEU A 127 11.38 0.40 -0.48
N THR A 128 12.42 0.48 0.33
CA THR A 128 13.24 1.68 0.41
C THR A 128 14.24 1.77 -0.77
N VAL A 129 14.76 2.97 -1.03
CA VAL A 129 15.81 3.18 -2.05
C VAL A 129 17.11 2.45 -1.73
N GLU A 130 17.33 2.09 -0.45
CA GLU A 130 18.46 1.27 0.02
C GLU A 130 18.18 -0.23 -0.09
N ALA A 131 17.08 -0.61 -0.76
CA ALA A 131 16.65 -2.00 -0.91
C ALA A 131 16.29 -2.71 0.42
N GLY A 132 15.87 -1.96 1.42
CA GLY A 132 15.27 -2.46 2.67
C GLY A 132 13.75 -2.44 2.61
N VAL A 133 13.08 -3.05 3.59
CA VAL A 133 11.61 -3.09 3.71
C VAL A 133 11.17 -2.51 5.04
N LYS A 134 10.19 -1.62 4.99
CA LYS A 134 9.45 -1.12 6.15
C LYS A 134 7.97 -1.41 5.97
N CYS A 135 7.30 -1.89 7.02
CA CYS A 135 5.86 -2.18 7.00
C CYS A 135 5.14 -1.52 8.18
N TRP A 136 3.81 -1.31 8.02
CA TRP A 136 2.95 -0.74 9.05
C TRP A 136 1.49 -1.15 8.83
N GLY A 137 0.64 -0.94 9.84
CA GLY A 137 -0.77 -1.32 9.83
C GLY A 137 -1.07 -2.50 10.74
N LEU A 138 -2.08 -3.28 10.37
CA LEU A 138 -2.51 -4.49 11.08
C LEU A 138 -1.39 -5.52 11.13
N ASN A 139 -1.21 -6.15 12.32
CA ASN A 139 -0.15 -7.14 12.55
C ASN A 139 -0.59 -8.38 13.34
N THR A 140 -1.88 -8.60 13.49
CA THR A 140 -2.41 -9.71 14.32
C THR A 140 -1.94 -11.11 13.87
N LEU A 141 -1.49 -11.24 12.62
CA LEU A 141 -0.94 -12.47 12.04
C LEU A 141 0.55 -12.35 11.67
N GLY A 142 1.24 -11.32 12.18
CA GLY A 142 2.66 -11.09 11.91
C GLY A 142 2.97 -10.57 10.51
N GLN A 143 1.98 -10.03 9.78
CA GLN A 143 2.13 -9.56 8.39
C GLN A 143 3.08 -8.37 8.22
N ILE A 144 3.43 -7.67 9.31
CA ILE A 144 4.47 -6.63 9.33
C ILE A 144 5.88 -7.23 9.28
N GLY A 145 6.11 -8.40 9.88
CA GLY A 145 7.40 -9.08 9.83
C GLY A 145 8.46 -8.51 10.78
N ASP A 146 8.05 -7.76 11.80
CA ASP A 146 8.93 -7.18 12.82
C ASP A 146 9.22 -8.11 14.01
N GLY A 147 8.78 -9.39 13.92
CA GLY A 147 8.93 -10.41 14.98
C GLY A 147 7.84 -10.35 16.05
N THR A 148 6.87 -9.46 15.91
CA THR A 148 5.74 -9.31 16.84
C THR A 148 4.41 -9.57 16.13
N THR A 149 3.33 -9.47 16.89
CA THR A 149 1.95 -9.40 16.38
C THR A 149 1.26 -8.10 16.79
N ASP A 150 2.04 -7.13 17.24
CA ASP A 150 1.54 -5.82 17.64
C ASP A 150 1.30 -4.94 16.41
N GLN A 151 0.17 -4.26 16.40
CA GLN A 151 -0.19 -3.29 15.37
C GLN A 151 0.82 -2.13 15.30
N ARG A 152 1.13 -1.67 14.09
CA ARG A 152 2.08 -0.57 13.87
C ARG A 152 1.41 0.61 13.16
N PHE A 153 1.34 1.74 13.83
CA PHE A 153 0.75 2.97 13.28
C PHE A 153 1.73 3.80 12.45
N ILE A 154 3.02 3.48 12.54
CA ILE A 154 4.12 4.11 11.79
C ILE A 154 5.01 3.04 11.18
N PRO A 155 5.76 3.33 10.11
CA PRO A 155 6.67 2.39 9.47
C PRO A 155 7.72 1.82 10.42
N VAL A 156 7.87 0.48 10.44
CA VAL A 156 8.92 -0.23 11.18
C VAL A 156 9.70 -1.14 10.24
N ASP A 157 10.95 -1.43 10.58
CA ASP A 157 11.81 -2.31 9.79
C ASP A 157 11.33 -3.77 9.85
N VAL A 158 11.34 -4.44 8.70
CA VAL A 158 11.12 -5.90 8.61
C VAL A 158 12.40 -6.62 9.00
N LEU A 159 12.31 -7.56 9.96
CA LEU A 159 13.48 -8.30 10.44
C LEU A 159 14.16 -9.07 9.30
N GLY A 160 15.48 -8.92 9.20
CA GLY A 160 16.28 -9.61 8.19
C GLY A 160 16.11 -9.12 6.75
N LEU A 161 15.40 -7.99 6.53
CA LEU A 161 15.20 -7.34 5.23
C LEU A 161 15.57 -5.85 5.25
N GLY A 162 16.60 -5.46 6.00
CA GLY A 162 17.13 -4.09 6.00
C GLY A 162 17.83 -3.68 4.69
N SER A 163 18.13 -4.65 3.80
CA SER A 163 18.71 -4.43 2.47
C SER A 163 18.58 -5.68 1.60
N GLY A 164 18.93 -5.58 0.31
CA GLY A 164 18.99 -6.72 -0.60
C GLY A 164 17.63 -7.21 -1.11
N VAL A 165 16.60 -6.37 -1.08
CA VAL A 165 15.27 -6.66 -1.62
C VAL A 165 15.11 -5.99 -2.99
N ALA A 166 14.59 -6.74 -3.96
CA ALA A 166 14.33 -6.28 -5.32
C ALA A 166 12.87 -5.90 -5.54
N ALA A 167 11.94 -6.59 -4.88
CA ALA A 167 10.50 -6.31 -4.98
C ALA A 167 9.76 -6.78 -3.73
N ILE A 168 8.62 -6.18 -3.44
CA ILE A 168 7.69 -6.54 -2.37
C ILE A 168 6.27 -6.60 -2.92
N GLU A 169 5.47 -7.53 -2.40
CA GLU A 169 4.04 -7.64 -2.68
C GLU A 169 3.30 -8.03 -1.41
N ALA A 170 2.18 -7.39 -1.17
CA ALA A 170 1.31 -7.70 -0.05
C ALA A 170 0.03 -8.39 -0.57
N GLY A 171 -0.30 -9.52 0.03
CA GLY A 171 -1.63 -10.11 -0.05
C GLY A 171 -2.54 -9.52 1.03
N GLU A 172 -3.72 -10.07 1.20
CA GLU A 172 -4.68 -9.54 2.19
C GLU A 172 -4.10 -9.50 3.60
N LEU A 173 -3.49 -10.60 4.08
CA LEU A 173 -2.94 -10.76 5.44
C LEU A 173 -1.55 -11.41 5.45
N HIS A 174 -0.80 -11.32 4.37
CA HIS A 174 0.57 -11.82 4.27
C HIS A 174 1.39 -10.89 3.38
N THR A 175 2.70 -11.01 3.45
CA THR A 175 3.63 -10.20 2.64
C THR A 175 4.71 -11.11 2.07
N CYS A 176 5.16 -10.83 0.86
CA CYS A 176 6.26 -11.53 0.22
C CYS A 176 7.30 -10.53 -0.30
N ALA A 177 8.57 -10.91 -0.22
CA ALA A 177 9.69 -10.16 -0.77
C ALA A 177 10.51 -11.04 -1.72
N LEU A 178 10.87 -10.48 -2.87
CA LEU A 178 11.88 -11.03 -3.75
C LEU A 178 13.22 -10.37 -3.44
N THR A 179 14.21 -11.16 -3.08
CA THR A 179 15.56 -10.64 -2.83
C THR A 179 16.34 -10.43 -4.14
N THR A 180 17.37 -9.59 -4.10
CA THR A 180 18.29 -9.38 -5.23
C THR A 180 19.07 -10.65 -5.62
N ALA A 181 19.12 -11.65 -4.72
CA ALA A 181 19.69 -12.96 -4.99
C ALA A 181 18.67 -13.94 -5.63
N GLY A 182 17.47 -13.49 -6.00
CA GLY A 182 16.43 -14.30 -6.64
C GLY A 182 15.68 -15.25 -5.68
N ARG A 183 15.74 -15.02 -4.37
CA ARG A 183 15.01 -15.81 -3.37
C ARG A 183 13.71 -15.11 -3.00
N VAL A 184 12.65 -15.88 -2.75
CA VAL A 184 11.38 -15.39 -2.21
C VAL A 184 11.33 -15.68 -0.71
N LYS A 185 10.89 -14.71 0.06
CA LYS A 185 10.58 -14.81 1.49
C LYS A 185 9.17 -14.30 1.70
N CYS A 186 8.35 -15.06 2.44
CA CYS A 186 6.97 -14.66 2.76
C CYS A 186 6.72 -14.80 4.27
N TRP A 187 5.85 -13.94 4.81
CA TRP A 187 5.47 -13.92 6.22
C TRP A 187 4.04 -13.41 6.40
N GLY A 188 3.48 -13.59 7.59
CA GLY A 188 2.08 -13.29 7.89
C GLY A 188 1.22 -14.54 7.93
N SER A 189 -0.04 -14.42 7.54
CA SER A 189 -1.03 -15.50 7.50
C SER A 189 -0.61 -16.66 6.60
N ASN A 190 -0.82 -17.89 7.09
CA ASN A 190 -0.49 -19.11 6.33
C ASN A 190 -1.58 -20.19 6.42
N GLN A 191 -2.79 -19.84 6.83
CA GLN A 191 -3.87 -20.82 7.04
C GLN A 191 -4.24 -21.63 5.77
N PHE A 192 -3.91 -21.12 4.60
CA PHE A 192 -4.13 -21.79 3.30
C PHE A 192 -2.81 -22.21 2.62
N GLY A 193 -1.67 -22.13 3.31
CA GLY A 193 -0.35 -22.45 2.75
C GLY A 193 0.20 -21.35 1.81
N GLN A 194 -0.28 -20.10 1.91
CA GLN A 194 0.09 -19.00 1.03
C GLN A 194 1.56 -18.56 1.17
N LEU A 195 2.27 -18.95 2.22
CA LEU A 195 3.70 -18.70 2.36
C LEU A 195 4.58 -19.69 1.58
N GLY A 196 4.00 -20.83 1.15
CA GLY A 196 4.69 -21.79 0.28
C GLY A 196 5.81 -22.58 0.95
N ASP A 197 5.86 -22.62 2.27
CA ASP A 197 6.90 -23.30 3.09
C ASP A 197 6.60 -24.78 3.39
N GLY A 198 5.51 -25.32 2.86
CA GLY A 198 5.05 -26.70 3.10
C GLY A 198 4.24 -26.88 4.39
N THR A 199 3.95 -25.78 5.10
CA THR A 199 3.13 -25.78 6.34
C THR A 199 1.90 -24.89 6.19
N THR A 200 1.09 -24.83 7.25
CA THR A 200 0.00 -23.84 7.41
C THR A 200 0.23 -22.97 8.66
N ALA A 201 1.45 -22.95 9.18
CA ALA A 201 1.81 -22.13 10.34
C ALA A 201 2.04 -20.67 9.92
N THR A 202 1.50 -19.75 10.69
CA THR A 202 1.72 -18.29 10.52
C THR A 202 3.13 -17.91 10.97
N HIS A 203 3.79 -17.01 10.26
CA HIS A 203 5.12 -16.51 10.55
C HIS A 203 5.12 -14.99 10.76
N SER A 204 5.66 -14.52 11.89
CA SER A 204 5.86 -13.08 12.19
C SER A 204 7.25 -12.56 11.81
N THR A 205 8.09 -13.42 11.22
CA THR A 205 9.43 -13.09 10.71
C THR A 205 9.64 -13.68 9.33
N THR A 206 10.64 -13.19 8.61
CA THR A 206 11.00 -13.63 7.24
C THR A 206 11.91 -14.86 7.24
#